data_e8a26c0b48161e89536efaa27043e064
#
_entry.id   e8a26c0b48161e89536efaa27043e064
#
_cell.length_a   1.000
_cell.length_b   1.000
_cell.length_c   1.000
_cell.angle_alpha   90.00
_cell.angle_beta   90.00
_cell.angle_gamma   90.00
#
_symmetry.space_group_name_H-M   'P 1'
#
loop_
_entity.id
_entity.type
_entity.pdbx_description
1 polymer ?
#
loop_
_entity_poly.entity_id
_entity_poly.type
_entity_poly.pdbx_seq_one_letter_code
_entity_poly.pdbx_strand_id
1 'polypeptide(L)'
;MPEKKRKSYNPNFNHPQKPRQQQAPKQAPKPKQPHAATGTVIDYPRRPVTDWLPTSVKEMKQFGWDEVDVVLFSGDAYVDHPSFGAAVIGRTLQAAGFRVAIVPQPNWQDDLRDFKKFGRPRLFFGISAGAMDSMVNHYTAARRRRSDDAYTPDGRHGMRPDYPTIVYPEILRKLYPDTPIIAGGIEASLRRLSHYDYWQDRLRPSILADAPVDMIVYGMGEKPMLEIARRMDAGEKIADIRDVPQTVLFEPVSRMKEIS
;
A
#
# COMPACT_ATOMS: atom_id res chain seq x y z
N MET A 1 30.70 -22.66 -5.45
CA MET A 1 30.04 -21.56 -6.14
C MET A 1 29.99 -20.39 -5.20
N PRO A 2 30.45 -19.16 -5.56
CA PRO A 2 30.51 -18.05 -4.62
C PRO A 2 29.12 -17.44 -4.42
N GLU A 3 28.77 -17.22 -3.16
CA GLU A 3 27.55 -16.53 -2.73
C GLU A 3 27.49 -15.11 -3.32
N LYS A 4 26.46 -14.83 -4.11
CA LYS A 4 26.17 -13.48 -4.57
C LYS A 4 25.58 -12.66 -3.40
N LYS A 5 26.38 -11.78 -2.80
CA LYS A 5 25.92 -10.77 -1.85
C LYS A 5 24.78 -9.96 -2.47
N ARG A 6 23.60 -9.99 -1.87
CA ARG A 6 22.47 -9.12 -2.21
C ARG A 6 22.90 -7.67 -1.95
N LYS A 7 22.90 -6.85 -2.99
CA LYS A 7 23.10 -5.40 -2.84
C LYS A 7 21.84 -4.83 -2.19
N SER A 8 21.97 -4.26 -1.01
CA SER A 8 20.91 -3.52 -0.34
C SER A 8 20.47 -2.34 -1.20
N TYR A 9 19.17 -2.12 -1.26
CA TYR A 9 18.56 -0.95 -1.88
C TYR A 9 19.03 0.32 -1.16
N ASN A 10 19.66 1.25 -1.89
CA ASN A 10 20.03 2.56 -1.38
C ASN A 10 19.08 3.61 -1.96
N PRO A 11 18.18 4.19 -1.15
CA PRO A 11 17.17 5.15 -1.63
C PRO A 11 17.73 6.54 -1.96
N ASN A 12 19.03 6.79 -1.75
CA ASN A 12 19.64 8.10 -2.03
C ASN A 12 20.17 8.16 -3.46
N PHE A 13 19.32 8.58 -4.40
CA PHE A 13 19.77 9.01 -5.72
C PHE A 13 20.40 10.39 -5.65
N ASN A 14 21.72 10.46 -5.52
CA ASN A 14 22.48 11.68 -5.78
C ASN A 14 22.59 11.89 -7.30
N HIS A 15 21.68 12.72 -7.85
CA HIS A 15 21.88 13.29 -9.18
C HIS A 15 22.92 14.44 -9.11
N PRO A 16 23.86 14.54 -10.06
CA PRO A 16 24.75 15.68 -10.14
C PRO A 16 23.94 16.96 -10.36
N GLN A 17 23.95 17.84 -9.38
CA GLN A 17 23.26 19.13 -9.48
C GLN A 17 24.06 20.04 -10.42
N LYS A 18 23.42 20.51 -11.49
CA LYS A 18 23.93 21.64 -12.29
C LYS A 18 23.96 22.91 -11.42
N PRO A 19 24.96 23.79 -11.59
CA PRO A 19 25.07 24.99 -10.78
C PRO A 19 23.82 25.86 -10.88
N ARG A 20 23.29 26.25 -9.73
CA ARG A 20 22.14 27.14 -9.59
C ARG A 20 22.51 28.54 -10.11
N GLN A 21 21.84 28.99 -11.16
CA GLN A 21 21.76 30.40 -11.46
C GLN A 21 21.00 31.11 -10.31
N GLN A 22 21.63 32.11 -9.71
CA GLN A 22 21.02 32.93 -8.67
C GLN A 22 19.83 33.69 -9.28
N GLN A 23 18.62 33.30 -8.93
CA GLN A 23 17.42 34.08 -9.21
C GLN A 23 17.22 35.09 -8.09
N ALA A 24 16.89 36.33 -8.47
CA ALA A 24 16.58 37.42 -7.55
C ALA A 24 15.46 37.00 -6.56
N PRO A 25 15.44 37.53 -5.33
CA PRO A 25 14.49 37.13 -4.30
C PRO A 25 13.07 37.42 -4.77
N LYS A 26 12.26 36.35 -4.89
CA LYS A 26 10.82 36.48 -5.14
C LYS A 26 10.17 37.10 -3.92
N GLN A 27 9.41 38.17 -4.13
CA GLN A 27 8.59 38.78 -3.09
C GLN A 27 7.70 37.72 -2.42
N ALA A 28 7.66 37.74 -1.08
CA ALA A 28 6.81 36.85 -0.31
C ALA A 28 5.32 36.98 -0.79
N PRO A 29 4.60 35.88 -0.95
CA PRO A 29 3.19 35.93 -1.33
C PRO A 29 2.41 36.70 -0.25
N LYS A 30 1.63 37.67 -0.68
CA LYS A 30 0.69 38.39 0.21
C LYS A 30 -0.22 37.36 0.88
N PRO A 31 -0.53 37.50 2.18
CA PRO A 31 -1.46 36.61 2.86
C PRO A 31 -2.80 36.62 2.13
N LYS A 32 -3.25 35.44 1.71
CA LYS A 32 -4.58 35.29 1.11
C LYS A 32 -5.59 35.66 2.20
N GLN A 33 -6.43 36.66 1.94
CA GLN A 33 -7.58 36.95 2.78
C GLN A 33 -8.45 35.68 2.87
N PRO A 34 -8.96 35.30 4.07
CA PRO A 34 -9.87 34.18 4.17
C PRO A 34 -11.10 34.49 3.33
N HIS A 35 -11.37 33.67 2.32
CA HIS A 35 -12.65 33.73 1.61
C HIS A 35 -13.73 33.44 2.65
N ALA A 36 -14.61 34.42 2.91
CA ALA A 36 -15.82 34.19 3.68
C ALA A 36 -16.61 33.07 2.97
N ALA A 37 -16.70 31.93 3.61
CA ALA A 37 -17.51 30.82 3.11
C ALA A 37 -18.99 31.23 3.24
N THR A 38 -19.56 31.77 2.16
CA THR A 38 -21.00 31.99 2.01
C THR A 38 -21.71 30.72 1.55
N GLY A 39 -21.25 29.56 2.02
CA GLY A 39 -21.90 28.29 1.78
C GLY A 39 -22.81 27.94 2.94
N THR A 40 -24.04 27.54 2.66
CA THR A 40 -24.92 26.90 3.64
C THR A 40 -24.16 25.71 4.22
N VAL A 41 -23.89 25.73 5.51
CA VAL A 41 -23.31 24.56 6.20
C VAL A 41 -24.37 23.47 6.15
N ILE A 42 -24.16 22.48 5.29
CA ILE A 42 -25.01 21.28 5.26
C ILE A 42 -24.57 20.46 6.49
N ASP A 43 -25.41 20.45 7.51
CA ASP A 43 -25.20 19.59 8.68
C ASP A 43 -25.55 18.15 8.28
N TYR A 44 -24.54 17.41 7.85
CA TYR A 44 -24.69 15.97 7.62
C TYR A 44 -24.77 15.28 8.99
N PRO A 45 -25.75 14.39 9.21
CA PRO A 45 -25.79 13.62 10.43
C PRO A 45 -24.47 12.88 10.63
N ARG A 46 -23.81 13.11 11.76
CA ARG A 46 -22.56 12.42 12.10
C ARG A 46 -22.83 10.93 12.17
N ARG A 47 -22.22 10.18 11.28
CA ARG A 47 -22.30 8.71 11.32
C ARG A 47 -21.54 8.19 12.55
N PRO A 48 -22.00 7.10 13.18
CA PRO A 48 -21.25 6.43 14.23
C PRO A 48 -19.84 6.05 13.72
N VAL A 49 -18.85 6.08 14.59
CA VAL A 49 -17.47 5.67 14.23
C VAL A 49 -17.42 4.25 13.69
N THR A 50 -18.32 3.37 14.15
CA THR A 50 -18.48 2.00 13.66
C THR A 50 -18.99 1.90 12.21
N ASP A 51 -19.42 2.99 11.59
CA ASP A 51 -19.73 3.01 10.16
C ASP A 51 -18.48 3.01 9.26
N TRP A 52 -17.30 3.20 9.84
CA TRP A 52 -16.02 3.25 9.15
C TRP A 52 -15.15 2.05 9.52
N LEU A 53 -14.25 1.63 8.63
CA LEU A 53 -13.24 0.67 9.02
C LEU A 53 -12.26 1.32 10.01
N PRO A 54 -11.89 0.65 11.10
CA PRO A 54 -11.03 1.25 12.12
C PRO A 54 -9.63 1.54 11.57
N THR A 55 -9.10 2.71 11.89
CA THR A 55 -7.75 3.16 11.56
C THR A 55 -6.87 3.31 12.81
N SER A 56 -7.45 3.14 13.97
CA SER A 56 -6.79 3.19 15.27
C SER A 56 -7.27 2.08 16.21
N VAL A 57 -6.44 1.74 17.19
CA VAL A 57 -6.80 0.77 18.24
C VAL A 57 -8.03 1.22 19.03
N LYS A 58 -8.18 2.53 19.25
CA LYS A 58 -9.37 3.07 19.92
C LYS A 58 -10.64 2.77 19.13
N GLU A 59 -10.62 2.97 17.82
CA GLU A 59 -11.75 2.65 16.95
C GLU A 59 -12.00 1.14 16.90
N MET A 60 -10.95 0.32 16.78
CA MET A 60 -11.05 -1.14 16.84
C MET A 60 -11.78 -1.61 18.12
N LYS A 61 -11.45 -1.02 19.28
CA LYS A 61 -12.11 -1.33 20.55
C LYS A 61 -13.59 -0.91 20.59
N GLN A 62 -13.99 0.12 19.83
CA GLN A 62 -15.41 0.50 19.71
C GLN A 62 -16.24 -0.52 18.94
N PHE A 63 -15.60 -1.32 18.06
CA PHE A 63 -16.22 -2.50 17.45
C PHE A 63 -16.28 -3.71 18.41
N GLY A 64 -15.72 -3.60 19.62
CA GLY A 64 -15.61 -4.73 20.55
C GLY A 64 -14.53 -5.74 20.17
N TRP A 65 -13.58 -5.36 19.33
CA TRP A 65 -12.51 -6.26 18.89
C TRP A 65 -11.23 -6.12 19.73
N ASP A 66 -10.65 -7.25 20.10
CA ASP A 66 -9.35 -7.33 20.75
C ASP A 66 -8.20 -7.59 19.78
N GLU A 67 -8.52 -8.15 18.63
CA GLU A 67 -7.60 -8.43 17.53
C GLU A 67 -8.31 -8.21 16.18
N VAL A 68 -7.54 -8.16 15.10
CA VAL A 68 -8.05 -8.07 13.73
C VAL A 68 -7.63 -9.29 12.93
N ASP A 69 -8.47 -9.64 11.95
CA ASP A 69 -8.18 -10.75 11.04
C ASP A 69 -7.26 -10.29 9.92
N VAL A 70 -7.47 -9.08 9.43
CA VAL A 70 -6.72 -8.49 8.31
C VAL A 70 -6.37 -7.03 8.63
N VAL A 71 -5.13 -6.65 8.34
CA VAL A 71 -4.70 -5.24 8.35
C VAL A 71 -4.33 -4.83 6.93
N LEU A 72 -5.00 -3.80 6.42
CA LEU A 72 -4.74 -3.25 5.09
C LEU A 72 -3.87 -2.00 5.18
N PHE A 73 -2.69 -2.02 4.59
CA PHE A 73 -1.80 -0.87 4.45
C PHE A 73 -2.04 -0.20 3.10
N SER A 74 -2.27 1.11 3.10
CA SER A 74 -2.51 1.90 1.90
C SER A 74 -1.54 3.07 1.82
N GLY A 75 -1.01 3.33 0.62
CA GLY A 75 -0.25 4.55 0.34
C GLY A 75 -1.12 5.81 0.30
N ASP A 76 -2.44 5.67 0.16
CA ASP A 76 -3.39 6.79 0.20
C ASP A 76 -3.92 7.04 1.60
N ALA A 77 -4.39 8.27 1.84
CA ALA A 77 -5.29 8.56 2.96
C ALA A 77 -6.55 7.68 2.88
N TYR A 78 -7.14 7.39 4.04
CA TYR A 78 -8.38 6.61 4.06
C TYR A 78 -9.58 7.46 3.64
N VAL A 79 -10.23 7.04 2.58
CA VAL A 79 -11.53 7.54 2.15
C VAL A 79 -12.44 6.32 1.94
N ASP A 80 -13.56 6.28 2.68
CA ASP A 80 -14.53 5.18 2.56
C ASP A 80 -15.43 5.40 1.33
N HIS A 81 -14.86 5.14 0.17
CA HIS A 81 -15.53 5.36 -1.12
C HIS A 81 -15.15 4.24 -2.11
N PRO A 82 -16.07 3.82 -3.00
CA PRO A 82 -15.82 2.75 -3.98
C PRO A 82 -14.65 2.96 -4.94
N SER A 83 -14.20 4.20 -5.09
CA SER A 83 -13.00 4.51 -5.91
C SER A 83 -11.66 4.19 -5.23
N PHE A 84 -11.68 3.83 -3.93
CA PHE A 84 -10.47 3.55 -3.16
C PHE A 84 -10.36 2.05 -2.86
N GLY A 85 -9.35 1.40 -3.43
CA GLY A 85 -9.19 -0.05 -3.34
C GLY A 85 -9.12 -0.58 -1.90
N ALA A 86 -8.46 0.12 -0.98
CA ALA A 86 -8.40 -0.30 0.42
C ALA A 86 -9.78 -0.30 1.10
N ALA A 87 -10.64 0.70 0.79
CA ALA A 87 -12.01 0.74 1.27
C ALA A 87 -12.84 -0.40 0.69
N VAL A 88 -12.77 -0.62 -0.63
CA VAL A 88 -13.51 -1.69 -1.32
C VAL A 88 -13.15 -3.07 -0.75
N ILE A 89 -11.86 -3.38 -0.67
CA ILE A 89 -11.39 -4.67 -0.14
C ILE A 89 -11.77 -4.81 1.34
N GLY A 90 -11.54 -3.76 2.14
CA GLY A 90 -11.88 -3.79 3.56
C GLY A 90 -13.36 -4.00 3.81
N ARG A 91 -14.24 -3.32 3.06
CA ARG A 91 -15.70 -3.49 3.15
C ARG A 91 -16.17 -4.85 2.64
N THR A 92 -15.55 -5.38 1.58
CA THR A 92 -15.86 -6.73 1.09
C THR A 92 -15.56 -7.78 2.14
N LEU A 93 -14.40 -7.71 2.78
CA LEU A 93 -14.02 -8.63 3.85
C LEU A 93 -14.88 -8.43 5.10
N GLN A 94 -15.16 -7.18 5.51
CA GLN A 94 -16.03 -6.88 6.64
C GLN A 94 -17.45 -7.41 6.43
N ALA A 95 -18.01 -7.26 5.23
CA ALA A 95 -19.34 -7.79 4.89
C ALA A 95 -19.40 -9.32 4.97
N ALA A 96 -18.27 -10.00 4.84
CA ALA A 96 -18.13 -11.44 5.02
C ALA A 96 -17.87 -11.87 6.47
N GLY A 97 -17.83 -10.91 7.42
CA GLY A 97 -17.67 -11.17 8.85
C GLY A 97 -16.22 -11.06 9.37
N PHE A 98 -15.24 -10.70 8.53
CA PHE A 98 -13.87 -10.51 8.98
C PHE A 98 -13.68 -9.16 9.70
N ARG A 99 -12.82 -9.17 10.73
CA ARG A 99 -12.39 -7.97 11.46
C ARG A 99 -11.25 -7.31 10.70
N VAL A 100 -11.50 -6.18 10.07
CA VAL A 100 -10.55 -5.51 9.18
C VAL A 100 -10.20 -4.14 9.69
N ALA A 101 -8.91 -3.82 9.76
CA ALA A 101 -8.41 -2.49 10.05
C ALA A 101 -7.60 -1.95 8.86
N ILE A 102 -7.60 -0.62 8.70
CA ILE A 102 -6.81 0.07 7.68
C ILE A 102 -5.72 0.90 8.34
N VAL A 103 -4.50 0.84 7.80
CA VAL A 103 -3.38 1.74 8.11
C VAL A 103 -3.13 2.61 6.88
N PRO A 104 -3.76 3.81 6.82
CA PRO A 104 -3.57 4.73 5.72
C PRO A 104 -2.25 5.48 5.90
N GLN A 105 -1.48 5.63 4.84
CA GLN A 105 -0.23 6.40 4.79
C GLN A 105 0.64 6.23 6.04
N PRO A 106 1.08 4.98 6.36
CA PRO A 106 1.90 4.76 7.55
C PRO A 106 3.19 5.56 7.47
N ASN A 107 3.60 6.15 8.59
CA ASN A 107 4.92 6.78 8.65
C ASN A 107 6.00 5.68 8.65
N TRP A 108 6.74 5.64 7.55
CA TRP A 108 7.76 4.63 7.28
C TRP A 108 9.18 5.09 7.65
N GLN A 109 9.32 6.34 8.13
CA GLN A 109 10.59 6.99 8.43
C GLN A 109 10.84 7.22 9.93
N ASP A 110 9.86 6.89 10.78
CA ASP A 110 9.96 7.05 12.24
C ASP A 110 10.22 5.71 12.97
N ASP A 111 9.73 5.60 14.20
CA ASP A 111 9.80 4.42 15.05
C ASP A 111 8.86 3.27 14.62
N LEU A 112 8.24 3.37 13.46
CA LEU A 112 7.33 2.40 12.85
C LEU A 112 6.09 2.10 13.71
N ARG A 113 5.62 3.08 14.49
CA ARG A 113 4.44 2.92 15.35
C ARG A 113 3.19 2.57 14.58
N ASP A 114 3.02 3.12 13.36
CA ASP A 114 1.88 2.82 12.49
C ASP A 114 1.86 1.37 12.03
N PHE A 115 3.03 0.78 11.79
CA PHE A 115 3.16 -0.62 11.41
C PHE A 115 2.92 -1.58 12.58
N LYS A 116 3.03 -1.09 13.82
CA LYS A 116 2.91 -1.89 15.04
C LYS A 116 1.55 -1.74 15.72
N LYS A 117 0.78 -0.68 15.40
CA LYS A 117 -0.40 -0.27 16.20
C LYS A 117 -1.49 -1.33 16.35
N PHE A 118 -1.73 -2.18 15.35
CA PHE A 118 -2.70 -3.27 15.41
C PHE A 118 -2.08 -4.63 15.77
N GLY A 119 -0.74 -4.69 15.87
CA GLY A 119 -0.05 -5.94 16.06
C GLY A 119 -0.13 -6.88 14.87
N ARG A 120 0.06 -8.18 15.13
CA ARG A 120 -0.05 -9.24 14.14
C ARG A 120 -1.52 -9.54 13.86
N PRO A 121 -2.00 -9.46 12.60
CA PRO A 121 -3.33 -9.94 12.25
C PRO A 121 -3.41 -11.46 12.32
N ARG A 122 -4.60 -11.98 12.52
CA ARG A 122 -4.83 -13.43 12.58
C ARG A 122 -4.55 -14.13 11.23
N LEU A 123 -4.88 -13.46 10.11
CA LEU A 123 -4.73 -14.03 8.76
C LEU A 123 -3.55 -13.43 8.00
N PHE A 124 -3.63 -12.18 7.56
CA PHE A 124 -2.60 -11.57 6.72
C PHE A 124 -2.57 -10.06 6.76
N PHE A 125 -1.46 -9.50 6.27
CA PHE A 125 -1.34 -8.10 5.88
C PHE A 125 -1.65 -7.94 4.40
N GLY A 126 -2.56 -7.01 4.05
CA GLY A 126 -2.79 -6.60 2.67
C GLY A 126 -2.11 -5.26 2.38
N ILE A 127 -1.47 -5.13 1.22
CA ILE A 127 -0.66 -3.96 0.87
C ILE A 127 -1.09 -3.39 -0.48
N SER A 128 -1.29 -2.08 -0.53
CA SER A 128 -1.53 -1.33 -1.76
C SER A 128 -0.75 -0.02 -1.74
N ALA A 129 -0.25 0.39 -2.91
CA ALA A 129 0.32 1.72 -3.08
C ALA A 129 -0.73 2.84 -3.04
N GLY A 130 -2.00 2.49 -3.13
CA GLY A 130 -3.13 3.39 -3.24
C GLY A 130 -3.85 3.30 -4.58
N ALA A 131 -4.63 4.33 -4.93
CA ALA A 131 -5.41 4.40 -6.16
C ALA A 131 -4.54 4.56 -7.42
N MET A 132 -3.31 5.06 -7.27
CA MET A 132 -2.33 5.21 -8.36
C MET A 132 -1.03 4.47 -8.06
N ASP A 133 -0.30 4.16 -9.13
CA ASP A 133 1.10 3.79 -9.05
C ASP A 133 1.91 4.93 -8.40
N SER A 134 2.75 4.61 -7.41
CA SER A 134 3.48 5.61 -6.63
C SER A 134 4.40 6.46 -7.49
N MET A 135 5.08 5.85 -8.46
CA MET A 135 6.01 6.56 -9.33
C MET A 135 5.29 7.52 -10.29
N VAL A 136 4.11 7.11 -10.79
CA VAL A 136 3.25 7.99 -11.61
C VAL A 136 2.69 9.13 -10.75
N ASN A 137 2.36 8.86 -9.50
CA ASN A 137 1.85 9.88 -8.58
C ASN A 137 2.95 10.88 -8.16
N HIS A 138 4.18 10.41 -7.92
CA HIS A 138 5.27 11.24 -7.42
C HIS A 138 6.00 12.02 -8.51
N TYR A 139 6.02 11.53 -9.75
CA TYR A 139 6.84 12.09 -10.80
C TYR A 139 6.04 12.39 -12.07
N THR A 140 6.48 13.41 -12.79
CA THR A 140 6.01 13.69 -14.15
C THR A 140 6.68 12.75 -15.15
N ALA A 141 6.17 12.70 -16.40
CA ALA A 141 6.81 11.96 -17.48
C ALA A 141 8.26 12.41 -17.77
N ALA A 142 8.62 13.66 -17.45
CA ALA A 142 9.99 14.15 -17.52
C ALA A 142 10.82 13.85 -16.26
N ARG A 143 10.41 12.90 -15.43
CA ARG A 143 11.07 12.47 -14.18
C ARG A 143 11.26 13.60 -13.16
N ARG A 144 10.42 14.65 -13.23
CA ARG A 144 10.43 15.74 -12.24
C ARG A 144 9.46 15.39 -11.12
N ARG A 145 9.91 15.57 -9.89
CA ARG A 145 9.05 15.38 -8.71
C ARG A 145 7.89 16.37 -8.73
N ARG A 146 6.68 15.89 -8.46
CA ARG A 146 5.49 16.75 -8.31
C ARG A 146 5.56 17.48 -6.97
N SER A 147 4.89 18.62 -6.88
CA SER A 147 4.81 19.45 -5.67
C SER A 147 3.75 18.99 -4.70
N ASP A 148 2.76 18.24 -5.19
CA ASP A 148 1.56 17.86 -4.47
C ASP A 148 1.21 16.38 -4.73
N ASP A 149 0.47 15.80 -3.79
CA ASP A 149 -0.10 14.45 -3.86
C ASP A 149 -1.60 14.54 -3.57
N ALA A 150 -2.43 14.33 -4.60
CA ALA A 150 -3.89 14.42 -4.51
C ALA A 150 -4.53 13.40 -3.55
N TYR A 151 -3.81 12.34 -3.18
CA TYR A 151 -4.27 11.27 -2.29
C TYR A 151 -3.77 11.42 -0.85
N THR A 152 -3.17 12.56 -0.54
CA THR A 152 -2.65 12.88 0.79
C THR A 152 -3.42 14.07 1.38
N PRO A 153 -3.71 14.09 2.69
CA PRO A 153 -4.29 15.25 3.35
C PRO A 153 -3.48 16.52 3.07
N ASP A 154 -4.15 17.62 2.77
CA ASP A 154 -3.55 18.90 2.42
C ASP A 154 -2.66 18.86 1.15
N GLY A 155 -2.75 17.81 0.34
CA GLY A 155 -1.93 17.65 -0.86
C GLY A 155 -0.44 17.47 -0.56
N ARG A 156 -0.05 17.05 0.63
CA ARG A 156 1.36 16.96 1.03
C ARG A 156 2.10 15.89 0.25
N HIS A 157 3.15 16.30 -0.45
CA HIS A 157 4.03 15.37 -1.14
C HIS A 157 5.00 14.68 -0.17
N GLY A 158 5.31 13.38 -0.44
CA GLY A 158 6.33 12.62 0.29
C GLY A 158 5.83 11.90 1.53
N MET A 159 4.52 11.81 1.74
CA MET A 159 3.93 11.05 2.84
C MET A 159 3.97 9.55 2.60
N ARG A 160 4.04 9.10 1.37
CA ARG A 160 4.30 7.70 1.00
C ARG A 160 5.70 7.55 0.40
N PRO A 161 6.36 6.38 0.51
CA PRO A 161 7.62 6.11 -0.18
C PRO A 161 7.42 5.94 -1.69
N ASP A 162 8.51 6.01 -2.44
CA ASP A 162 8.55 5.42 -3.76
C ASP A 162 8.42 3.90 -3.60
N TYR A 163 7.62 3.26 -4.44
CA TYR A 163 7.33 1.82 -4.38
C TYR A 163 6.82 1.31 -3.02
N PRO A 164 5.68 1.79 -2.48
CA PRO A 164 5.12 1.32 -1.22
C PRO A 164 4.93 -0.19 -1.18
N THR A 165 4.65 -0.83 -2.32
CA THR A 165 4.53 -2.29 -2.47
C THR A 165 5.86 -3.05 -2.31
N ILE A 166 6.98 -2.35 -2.17
CA ILE A 166 8.29 -2.90 -1.78
C ILE A 166 8.61 -2.50 -0.34
N VAL A 167 8.50 -1.20 -0.04
CA VAL A 167 8.93 -0.65 1.27
C VAL A 167 8.10 -1.18 2.43
N TYR A 168 6.77 -1.20 2.28
CA TYR A 168 5.89 -1.67 3.36
C TYR A 168 6.07 -3.15 3.68
N PRO A 169 6.13 -4.07 2.68
CA PRO A 169 6.42 -5.48 2.96
C PRO A 169 7.77 -5.70 3.61
N GLU A 170 8.82 -4.96 3.23
CA GLU A 170 10.14 -5.08 3.87
C GLU A 170 10.09 -4.72 5.35
N ILE A 171 9.35 -3.67 5.72
CA ILE A 171 9.14 -3.29 7.12
C ILE A 171 8.34 -4.36 7.85
N LEU A 172 7.21 -4.78 7.28
CA LEU A 172 6.33 -5.77 7.92
C LEU A 172 7.00 -7.12 8.08
N ARG A 173 7.78 -7.58 7.11
CA ARG A 173 8.51 -8.85 7.19
C ARG A 173 9.56 -8.84 8.30
N LYS A 174 10.21 -7.69 8.54
CA LYS A 174 11.15 -7.52 9.66
C LYS A 174 10.44 -7.55 11.01
N LEU A 175 9.25 -6.94 11.11
CA LEU A 175 8.47 -6.88 12.34
C LEU A 175 7.71 -8.19 12.63
N TYR A 176 7.23 -8.86 11.59
CA TYR A 176 6.35 -10.03 11.65
C TYR A 176 6.79 -11.10 10.63
N PRO A 177 7.89 -11.82 10.88
CA PRO A 177 8.52 -12.72 9.90
C PRO A 177 7.59 -13.78 9.32
N ASP A 178 6.69 -14.31 10.15
CA ASP A 178 5.84 -15.46 9.80
C ASP A 178 4.42 -15.08 9.39
N THR A 179 4.10 -13.77 9.33
CA THR A 179 2.75 -13.33 8.96
C THR A 179 2.64 -13.21 7.45
N PRO A 180 1.63 -13.80 6.81
CA PRO A 180 1.41 -13.68 5.38
C PRO A 180 1.23 -12.22 4.94
N ILE A 181 1.82 -11.89 3.79
CA ILE A 181 1.75 -10.55 3.17
C ILE A 181 1.24 -10.69 1.74
N ILE A 182 0.11 -10.06 1.44
CA ILE A 182 -0.50 -10.05 0.12
C ILE A 182 -0.41 -8.63 -0.45
N ALA A 183 0.22 -8.47 -1.61
CA ALA A 183 0.25 -7.20 -2.31
C ALA A 183 -0.84 -7.13 -3.38
N GLY A 184 -1.46 -5.96 -3.54
CA GLY A 184 -2.50 -5.73 -4.53
C GLY A 184 -2.55 -4.28 -5.01
N GLY A 185 -3.61 -3.95 -5.73
CA GLY A 185 -3.81 -2.64 -6.33
C GLY A 185 -3.02 -2.45 -7.63
N ILE A 186 -3.06 -1.23 -8.16
CA ILE A 186 -2.52 -0.94 -9.51
C ILE A 186 -1.00 -1.15 -9.59
N GLU A 187 -0.25 -0.73 -8.60
CA GLU A 187 1.22 -0.83 -8.61
C GLU A 187 1.69 -2.29 -8.62
N ALA A 188 1.14 -3.14 -7.73
CA ALA A 188 1.44 -4.56 -7.72
C ALA A 188 0.98 -5.25 -9.01
N SER A 189 -0.20 -4.87 -9.54
CA SER A 189 -0.73 -5.43 -10.79
C SER A 189 0.16 -5.13 -11.98
N LEU A 190 0.67 -3.92 -12.11
CA LEU A 190 1.57 -3.53 -13.21
C LEU A 190 2.94 -4.21 -13.12
N ARG A 191 3.41 -4.50 -11.90
CA ARG A 191 4.73 -5.08 -11.63
C ARG A 191 4.69 -6.57 -11.28
N ARG A 192 3.57 -7.27 -11.55
CA ARG A 192 3.42 -8.71 -11.27
C ARG A 192 4.31 -9.62 -12.12
N LEU A 193 4.76 -9.12 -13.25
CA LEU A 193 5.70 -9.80 -14.18
C LEU A 193 6.98 -8.99 -14.31
N SER A 194 7.95 -9.53 -15.05
CA SER A 194 9.13 -8.76 -15.47
C SER A 194 8.68 -7.55 -16.28
N HIS A 195 9.21 -6.39 -15.97
CA HIS A 195 8.79 -5.13 -16.56
C HIS A 195 9.97 -4.18 -16.75
N TYR A 196 9.81 -3.21 -17.67
CA TYR A 196 10.73 -2.11 -17.81
C TYR A 196 10.37 -1.00 -16.81
N ASP A 197 11.30 -0.70 -15.91
CA ASP A 197 11.16 0.41 -14.97
C ASP A 197 11.68 1.70 -15.63
N TYR A 198 10.74 2.56 -16.02
CA TYR A 198 11.04 3.82 -16.71
C TYR A 198 11.91 4.77 -15.89
N TRP A 199 11.72 4.81 -14.56
CA TRP A 199 12.44 5.73 -13.68
C TRP A 199 13.89 5.28 -13.44
N GLN A 200 14.11 3.97 -13.33
CA GLN A 200 15.42 3.36 -13.15
C GLN A 200 16.11 3.01 -14.47
N ASP A 201 15.41 3.16 -15.61
CA ASP A 201 15.90 2.86 -16.95
C ASP A 201 16.48 1.44 -17.07
N ARG A 202 15.73 0.44 -16.59
CA ARG A 202 16.16 -0.96 -16.61
C ARG A 202 15.00 -1.95 -16.54
N LEU A 203 15.26 -3.16 -16.98
CA LEU A 203 14.37 -4.28 -16.74
C LEU A 203 14.44 -4.71 -15.27
N ARG A 204 13.28 -4.89 -14.66
CA ARG A 204 13.13 -5.44 -13.31
C ARG A 204 12.36 -6.77 -13.36
N PRO A 205 12.63 -7.67 -12.42
CA PRO A 205 11.83 -8.88 -12.26
C PRO A 205 10.42 -8.52 -11.72
N SER A 206 9.59 -9.54 -11.55
CA SER A 206 8.34 -9.40 -10.79
C SER A 206 8.60 -8.82 -9.39
N ILE A 207 7.64 -8.05 -8.88
CA ILE A 207 7.69 -7.51 -7.52
C ILE A 207 7.78 -8.62 -6.44
N LEU A 208 7.31 -9.83 -6.74
CA LEU A 208 7.53 -11.01 -5.89
C LEU A 208 9.02 -11.31 -5.65
N ALA A 209 9.89 -10.99 -6.62
CA ALA A 209 11.33 -11.16 -6.48
C ALA A 209 12.01 -9.97 -5.79
N ASP A 210 11.38 -8.80 -5.83
CA ASP A 210 11.93 -7.55 -5.28
C ASP A 210 11.44 -7.28 -3.85
N ALA A 211 10.27 -7.79 -3.48
CA ALA A 211 9.65 -7.56 -2.18
C ALA A 211 9.32 -8.89 -1.47
N PRO A 212 9.37 -8.95 -0.13
CA PRO A 212 9.06 -10.15 0.65
C PRO A 212 7.54 -10.33 0.81
N VAL A 213 6.81 -10.39 -0.31
CA VAL A 213 5.37 -10.71 -0.36
C VAL A 213 5.17 -12.18 -0.69
N ASP A 214 4.11 -12.79 -0.16
CA ASP A 214 3.81 -14.20 -0.38
C ASP A 214 2.94 -14.39 -1.62
N MET A 215 2.11 -13.41 -1.94
CA MET A 215 1.19 -13.46 -3.09
C MET A 215 0.88 -12.06 -3.61
N ILE A 216 0.66 -11.95 -4.92
CA ILE A 216 0.06 -10.75 -5.53
C ILE A 216 -1.37 -11.09 -5.94
N VAL A 217 -2.32 -10.22 -5.60
CA VAL A 217 -3.67 -10.21 -6.14
C VAL A 217 -3.77 -9.03 -7.12
N TYR A 218 -4.03 -9.32 -8.40
CA TYR A 218 -4.07 -8.31 -9.45
C TYR A 218 -5.46 -8.06 -10.03
N GLY A 219 -5.67 -6.88 -10.60
CA GLY A 219 -6.95 -6.48 -11.17
C GLY A 219 -8.00 -6.18 -10.09
N MET A 220 -9.22 -6.66 -10.30
CA MET A 220 -10.34 -6.50 -9.36
C MET A 220 -10.21 -7.53 -8.24
N GLY A 221 -9.69 -7.08 -7.09
CA GLY A 221 -9.24 -7.96 -6.00
C GLY A 221 -10.34 -8.49 -5.07
N GLU A 222 -11.60 -8.07 -5.20
CA GLU A 222 -12.65 -8.35 -4.22
C GLU A 222 -12.92 -9.86 -4.06
N LYS A 223 -13.11 -10.57 -5.16
CA LYS A 223 -13.39 -12.00 -5.15
C LYS A 223 -12.16 -12.81 -4.67
N PRO A 224 -10.97 -12.65 -5.26
CA PRO A 224 -9.81 -13.41 -4.84
C PRO A 224 -9.42 -13.12 -3.38
N MET A 225 -9.46 -11.87 -2.91
CA MET A 225 -9.15 -11.55 -1.51
C MET A 225 -10.12 -12.20 -0.54
N LEU A 226 -11.41 -12.23 -0.86
CA LEU A 226 -12.43 -12.89 -0.06
C LEU A 226 -12.21 -14.41 -0.02
N GLU A 227 -11.91 -15.02 -1.16
CA GLU A 227 -11.65 -16.46 -1.25
C GLU A 227 -10.41 -16.85 -0.45
N ILE A 228 -9.31 -16.11 -0.60
CA ILE A 228 -8.09 -16.33 0.16
C ILE A 228 -8.36 -16.21 1.67
N ALA A 229 -9.08 -15.15 2.10
CA ALA A 229 -9.39 -14.94 3.50
C ALA A 229 -10.21 -16.11 4.09
N ARG A 230 -11.20 -16.62 3.36
CA ARG A 230 -12.03 -17.78 3.79
C ARG A 230 -11.22 -19.06 3.90
N ARG A 231 -10.35 -19.34 2.94
CA ARG A 231 -9.50 -20.54 2.95
C ARG A 231 -8.49 -20.48 4.09
N MET A 232 -7.87 -19.33 4.32
CA MET A 232 -6.97 -19.14 5.46
C MET A 232 -7.71 -19.23 6.80
N ASP A 233 -8.94 -18.71 6.88
CA ASP A 233 -9.79 -18.85 8.07
C ASP A 233 -10.16 -20.31 8.35
N ALA A 234 -10.32 -21.11 7.32
CA ALA A 234 -10.50 -22.55 7.41
C ALA A 234 -9.20 -23.32 7.74
N GLY A 235 -8.07 -22.63 7.93
CA GLY A 235 -6.78 -23.19 8.33
C GLY A 235 -5.83 -23.54 7.19
N GLU A 236 -6.16 -23.20 5.94
CA GLU A 236 -5.26 -23.41 4.81
C GLU A 236 -4.12 -22.39 4.84
N LYS A 237 -2.91 -22.83 4.56
CA LYS A 237 -1.74 -21.94 4.51
C LYS A 237 -1.70 -21.19 3.19
N ILE A 238 -1.27 -19.92 3.23
CA ILE A 238 -1.14 -19.08 2.02
C ILE A 238 -0.30 -19.76 0.93
N ALA A 239 0.73 -20.51 1.32
CA ALA A 239 1.61 -21.23 0.40
C ALA A 239 0.93 -22.38 -0.35
N ASP A 240 -0.20 -22.85 0.12
CA ASP A 240 -0.97 -23.95 -0.46
C ASP A 240 -2.14 -23.45 -1.34
N ILE A 241 -2.50 -22.17 -1.21
CA ILE A 241 -3.55 -21.52 -2.01
C ILE A 241 -2.98 -21.13 -3.38
N ARG A 242 -3.23 -21.96 -4.42
CA ARG A 242 -2.57 -21.82 -5.73
C ARG A 242 -3.53 -21.70 -6.91
N ASP A 243 -4.79 -21.97 -6.69
CA ASP A 243 -5.84 -22.09 -7.70
C ASP A 243 -6.84 -20.92 -7.69
N VAL A 244 -6.60 -19.91 -6.86
CA VAL A 244 -7.43 -18.70 -6.85
C VAL A 244 -7.11 -17.84 -8.08
N PRO A 245 -8.10 -17.54 -8.95
CA PRO A 245 -7.86 -16.67 -10.09
C PRO A 245 -7.35 -15.29 -9.70
N GLN A 246 -6.65 -14.61 -10.62
CA GLN A 246 -6.09 -13.26 -10.40
C GLN A 246 -5.02 -13.22 -9.30
N THR A 247 -4.32 -14.33 -9.07
CA THR A 247 -3.17 -14.37 -8.15
C THR A 247 -1.88 -14.65 -8.90
N VAL A 248 -0.76 -14.20 -8.34
CA VAL A 248 0.59 -14.54 -8.75
C VAL A 248 1.40 -14.89 -7.50
N LEU A 249 2.11 -15.99 -7.55
CA LEU A 249 2.93 -16.49 -6.46
C LEU A 249 4.22 -17.12 -7.01
N PHE A 250 5.22 -17.28 -6.17
CA PHE A 250 6.40 -18.06 -6.54
C PHE A 250 6.10 -19.54 -6.48
N GLU A 251 6.53 -20.25 -7.53
CA GLU A 251 6.53 -21.69 -7.59
C GLU A 251 7.97 -22.17 -7.76
N PRO A 252 8.48 -23.02 -6.88
CA PRO A 252 9.76 -23.69 -7.11
C PRO A 252 9.70 -24.50 -8.39
N VAL A 253 10.76 -24.43 -9.22
CA VAL A 253 10.86 -25.16 -10.50
C VAL A 253 10.61 -26.66 -10.30
N SER A 254 11.02 -27.23 -9.17
CA SER A 254 10.78 -28.63 -8.81
C SER A 254 9.29 -29.03 -8.68
N ARG A 255 8.40 -28.04 -8.55
CA ARG A 255 6.95 -28.24 -8.49
C ARG A 255 6.23 -27.90 -9.78
N MET A 256 6.92 -27.31 -10.76
CA MET A 256 6.33 -27.08 -12.08
C MET A 256 6.12 -28.45 -12.75
N LYS A 257 4.86 -28.84 -12.90
CA LYS A 257 4.52 -29.96 -13.79
C LYS A 257 4.95 -29.52 -15.18
N GLU A 258 5.66 -30.40 -15.88
CA GLU A 258 5.91 -30.21 -17.30
C GLU A 258 4.55 -29.99 -17.97
N ILE A 259 4.41 -28.83 -18.59
CA ILE A 259 3.25 -28.55 -19.43
C ILE A 259 3.53 -29.32 -20.72
N SER A 260 3.04 -30.54 -20.75
CA SER A 260 3.08 -31.41 -21.94
C SER A 260 1.97 -31.00 -22.92
#